data_cf26d8e01e2d2cee7988798e7375d666
#
_entry.id   cf26d8e01e2d2cee7988798e7375d666
#
_cell.length_a   1.000
_cell.length_b   1.000
_cell.length_c   1.000
_cell.angle_alpha   90.00
_cell.angle_beta   90.00
_cell.angle_gamma   90.00
#
_symmetry.space_group_name_H-M   'P 1'
#
loop_
_entity.id
_entity.type
_entity.pdbx_description
1 polymer ?
#
loop_
_entity_poly.entity_id
_entity_poly.type
_entity_poly.pdbx_seq_one_letter_code
_entity_poly.pdbx_strand_id
1 'polypeptide(L)'
;MPSKTGVGYITVSGFVVTKAATTWAPPAAYQDGMIGPHWSKGWIIEDCEISNSKCAGISLGKYYDPENDHYFTNKYVKSPTQMERDAVCRGQYHGWLKEKVGSHIIRRNNIHHCEQGGIIGRMGGVFSIIEDNHIHHINNMMELGGAEIAGIKMHAAIDVIMRRNHIHHCTMGIWCDWEAQGTRLSQNLLHDNQRPAFAKQLKGGMMCQDIFVEVGHGPTLIDNNILLSDASLRFATQGVAMVHNLICGALTCVGEGTSWRYTPYHMPHRTEVMGFMTILHGDDRFYNNIFVQKWPSEDFITMHDSDDGFDSENRKVGTWMFDEYPTYDEWISQFDFTKPADMKKLESVHFDHLPVWSEGNVYLNGAKAWKHEKNGFVSSENVKVELTEKDGKYFLDTNIYEILEAFSGRMINTEVLGKAFEPEEFFENPDGTPITFDTDYFGGHRGAKVIPGPFAEKEDVGKNVNICTAF
;
A
#
# COMPACT_ATOMS: atom_id res chain seq x y z
N MET A 1 4.28 -24.62 7.97
CA MET A 1 4.21 -24.67 6.49
C MET A 1 4.50 -26.09 6.00
N PRO A 2 3.95 -26.52 4.82
CA PRO A 2 4.30 -27.81 4.22
C PRO A 2 5.78 -27.87 3.87
N SER A 3 6.39 -29.04 4.05
CA SER A 3 7.80 -29.26 3.64
C SER A 3 7.99 -29.42 2.13
N LYS A 4 6.89 -29.59 1.39
CA LYS A 4 6.88 -29.73 -0.08
C LYS A 4 6.15 -28.56 -0.72
N THR A 5 6.66 -28.13 -1.87
CA THR A 5 5.97 -27.17 -2.74
C THR A 5 4.75 -27.80 -3.43
N GLY A 6 3.82 -26.99 -3.91
CA GLY A 6 2.65 -27.45 -4.68
C GLY A 6 1.55 -28.13 -3.87
N VAL A 7 1.63 -28.11 -2.53
CA VAL A 7 0.54 -28.63 -1.67
C VAL A 7 -0.53 -27.54 -1.54
N GLY A 8 -1.46 -27.51 -2.46
CA GLY A 8 -2.48 -26.46 -2.58
C GLY A 8 -3.86 -26.86 -2.08
N TYR A 9 -4.79 -25.88 -2.13
CA TYR A 9 -6.21 -26.04 -1.82
C TYR A 9 -6.49 -26.58 -0.41
N ILE A 10 -5.74 -26.06 0.58
CA ILE A 10 -5.91 -26.40 2.01
C ILE A 10 -6.66 -25.27 2.70
N THR A 11 -7.67 -25.61 3.47
CA THR A 11 -8.35 -24.69 4.38
C THR A 11 -7.89 -24.93 5.81
N VAL A 12 -7.48 -23.86 6.49
CA VAL A 12 -7.17 -23.84 7.92
C VAL A 12 -8.12 -22.84 8.56
N SER A 13 -8.96 -23.31 9.47
CA SER A 13 -10.04 -22.50 10.06
C SER A 13 -10.22 -22.80 11.56
N GLY A 14 -10.40 -21.74 12.37
CA GLY A 14 -10.77 -21.85 13.77
C GLY A 14 -9.62 -22.27 14.71
N PHE A 15 -8.37 -22.06 14.34
CA PHE A 15 -7.22 -22.43 15.19
C PHE A 15 -6.65 -21.23 15.95
N VAL A 16 -6.12 -21.52 17.14
CA VAL A 16 -5.20 -20.63 17.84
C VAL A 16 -3.78 -21.09 17.58
N VAL A 17 -3.00 -20.28 16.86
CA VAL A 17 -1.60 -20.55 16.51
C VAL A 17 -0.73 -19.52 17.21
N THR A 18 0.04 -19.96 18.19
CA THR A 18 0.76 -19.02 19.06
C THR A 18 2.13 -19.55 19.50
N LYS A 19 3.02 -18.60 19.90
CA LYS A 19 4.31 -18.88 20.55
C LYS A 19 5.30 -19.67 19.69
N ALA A 20 5.61 -19.15 18.50
CA ALA A 20 6.64 -19.72 17.64
C ALA A 20 7.84 -18.78 17.47
N ALA A 21 9.02 -19.36 17.39
CA ALA A 21 10.26 -18.67 17.04
C ALA A 21 10.57 -18.87 15.57
N THR A 22 9.77 -18.23 14.70
CA THR A 22 10.03 -18.22 13.27
C THR A 22 11.32 -17.46 12.96
N THR A 23 11.99 -17.83 11.88
CA THR A 23 13.26 -17.23 11.50
C THR A 23 13.03 -15.86 10.84
N TRP A 24 13.82 -14.87 11.23
CA TRP A 24 13.87 -13.61 10.49
C TRP A 24 14.46 -13.85 9.09
N ALA A 25 13.89 -13.21 8.09
CA ALA A 25 14.43 -13.23 6.74
C ALA A 25 14.50 -11.83 6.15
N PRO A 26 15.61 -11.50 5.48
CA PRO A 26 15.72 -10.26 4.73
C PRO A 26 14.92 -10.31 3.43
N PRO A 27 14.82 -9.18 2.70
CA PRO A 27 14.27 -9.14 1.36
C PRO A 27 14.84 -10.23 0.44
N ALA A 28 14.07 -10.68 -0.53
CA ALA A 28 14.42 -11.73 -1.50
C ALA A 28 14.65 -13.14 -0.93
N ALA A 29 14.74 -13.32 0.38
CA ALA A 29 14.96 -14.63 0.97
C ALA A 29 13.65 -15.39 1.19
N TYR A 30 13.77 -16.71 1.24
CA TYR A 30 12.71 -17.58 1.72
C TYR A 30 12.41 -17.31 3.20
N GLN A 31 11.14 -17.19 3.55
CA GLN A 31 10.73 -16.91 4.91
C GLN A 31 9.55 -17.78 5.33
N ASP A 32 9.71 -18.46 6.47
CA ASP A 32 8.64 -19.19 7.13
C ASP A 32 7.83 -18.28 8.05
N GLY A 33 6.49 -18.40 7.97
CA GLY A 33 5.59 -17.93 9.02
C GLY A 33 5.24 -19.06 9.99
N MET A 34 4.48 -18.74 11.03
CA MET A 34 3.89 -19.75 11.92
C MET A 34 2.99 -20.69 11.12
N ILE A 35 2.29 -20.16 10.13
CA ILE A 35 1.41 -20.86 9.23
C ILE A 35 1.49 -20.27 7.82
N GLY A 36 1.16 -21.04 6.81
CA GLY A 36 1.00 -20.58 5.44
C GLY A 36 1.36 -21.62 4.39
N PRO A 37 1.08 -21.34 3.12
CA PRO A 37 1.46 -22.17 1.99
C PRO A 37 2.98 -22.16 1.77
N HIS A 38 3.47 -23.13 1.03
CA HIS A 38 4.84 -23.15 0.54
C HIS A 38 4.82 -23.33 -0.97
N TRP A 39 4.97 -22.22 -1.69
CA TRP A 39 4.97 -22.19 -3.15
C TRP A 39 3.85 -23.05 -3.76
N SER A 40 2.62 -22.69 -3.45
CA SER A 40 1.42 -23.45 -3.82
C SER A 40 0.24 -22.53 -4.14
N LYS A 41 -0.92 -23.09 -4.40
CA LYS A 41 -2.10 -22.34 -4.82
C LYS A 41 -3.30 -22.61 -3.92
N GLY A 42 -4.13 -21.57 -3.74
CA GLY A 42 -5.52 -21.72 -3.29
C GLY A 42 -5.70 -22.11 -1.83
N TRP A 43 -4.80 -21.70 -0.95
CA TRP A 43 -5.03 -21.86 0.50
C TRP A 43 -6.06 -20.87 1.01
N ILE A 44 -6.84 -21.31 2.00
CA ILE A 44 -7.75 -20.47 2.77
C ILE A 44 -7.28 -20.52 4.23
N ILE A 45 -6.98 -19.38 4.83
CA ILE A 45 -6.67 -19.25 6.26
C ILE A 45 -7.70 -18.30 6.84
N GLU A 46 -8.56 -18.80 7.70
CA GLU A 46 -9.71 -18.02 8.17
C GLU A 46 -10.10 -18.33 9.62
N ASP A 47 -10.74 -17.35 10.26
CA ASP A 47 -11.30 -17.49 11.61
C ASP A 47 -10.27 -17.97 12.65
N CYS A 48 -9.00 -17.62 12.46
CA CYS A 48 -7.89 -18.03 13.34
C CYS A 48 -7.41 -16.86 14.21
N GLU A 49 -6.88 -17.20 15.39
CA GLU A 49 -6.05 -16.31 16.19
C GLU A 49 -4.58 -16.67 15.97
N ILE A 50 -3.76 -15.71 15.51
CA ILE A 50 -2.35 -15.94 15.19
C ILE A 50 -1.52 -14.92 15.95
N SER A 51 -0.73 -15.37 16.92
CA SER A 51 -0.11 -14.45 17.85
C SER A 51 1.24 -14.90 18.39
N ASN A 52 2.00 -13.94 18.91
CA ASN A 52 3.27 -14.18 19.61
C ASN A 52 4.29 -14.93 18.74
N SER A 53 4.44 -14.50 17.49
CA SER A 53 5.52 -14.95 16.63
C SER A 53 6.78 -14.12 16.86
N LYS A 54 7.93 -14.75 16.89
CA LYS A 54 9.20 -14.02 16.94
C LYS A 54 9.46 -13.21 15.64
N CYS A 55 8.92 -13.65 14.52
CA CYS A 55 9.00 -12.96 13.25
C CYS A 55 7.61 -12.88 12.59
N ALA A 56 7.34 -13.67 11.56
CA ALA A 56 6.09 -13.60 10.81
C ALA A 56 4.98 -14.46 11.39
N GLY A 57 3.74 -13.96 11.39
CA GLY A 57 2.54 -14.72 11.69
C GLY A 57 2.18 -15.64 10.52
N ILE A 58 1.73 -15.10 9.43
CA ILE A 58 1.41 -15.83 8.19
C ILE A 58 2.46 -15.52 7.13
N SER A 59 2.96 -16.54 6.41
CA SER A 59 3.76 -16.36 5.22
C SER A 59 3.09 -17.01 4.02
N LEU A 60 2.87 -16.23 2.96
CA LEU A 60 2.28 -16.70 1.70
C LEU A 60 3.29 -17.39 0.78
N GLY A 61 4.54 -17.50 1.24
CA GLY A 61 5.56 -18.33 0.65
C GLY A 61 6.38 -17.69 -0.46
N LYS A 62 7.49 -18.34 -0.72
CA LYS A 62 8.40 -18.15 -1.85
C LYS A 62 9.01 -19.52 -2.15
N TYR A 63 9.44 -19.77 -3.36
CA TYR A 63 10.27 -20.93 -3.65
C TYR A 63 11.64 -20.79 -2.98
N TYR A 64 12.24 -21.92 -2.62
CA TYR A 64 13.63 -21.95 -2.15
C TYR A 64 14.58 -22.16 -3.32
N ASP A 65 15.57 -21.28 -3.44
CA ASP A 65 16.59 -21.32 -4.48
C ASP A 65 17.99 -21.23 -3.88
N PRO A 66 18.67 -22.37 -3.69
CA PRO A 66 20.00 -22.39 -3.08
C PRO A 66 21.08 -21.68 -3.92
N GLU A 67 20.80 -21.39 -5.19
CA GLU A 67 21.70 -20.63 -6.06
C GLU A 67 21.50 -19.12 -5.94
N ASN A 68 20.38 -18.66 -5.37
CA ASN A 68 20.08 -17.24 -5.21
C ASN A 68 19.86 -16.82 -3.75
N ASP A 69 19.33 -17.67 -2.90
CA ASP A 69 19.04 -17.37 -1.48
C ASP A 69 20.33 -17.41 -0.64
N HIS A 70 21.22 -16.44 -0.83
CA HIS A 70 22.59 -16.44 -0.27
C HIS A 70 22.74 -15.66 1.04
N TYR A 71 21.70 -15.09 1.59
CA TYR A 71 21.77 -14.23 2.79
C TYR A 71 22.42 -14.90 4.00
N PHE A 72 22.32 -16.20 4.11
CA PHE A 72 22.83 -16.97 5.24
C PHE A 72 24.08 -17.79 4.88
N THR A 73 24.75 -17.45 3.77
CA THR A 73 25.92 -18.17 3.30
C THR A 73 27.10 -17.22 3.05
N ASN A 74 28.32 -17.75 3.01
CA ASN A 74 29.53 -17.00 2.68
C ASN A 74 29.64 -16.63 1.17
N LYS A 75 28.61 -16.89 0.39
CA LYS A 75 28.57 -16.61 -1.05
C LYS A 75 27.91 -15.27 -1.38
N TYR A 76 27.78 -14.42 -0.39
CA TYR A 76 27.10 -13.13 -0.51
C TYR A 76 27.98 -12.12 -1.26
N VAL A 77 27.86 -12.09 -2.57
CA VAL A 77 28.60 -11.15 -3.44
C VAL A 77 27.68 -10.22 -4.24
N LYS A 78 26.39 -10.51 -4.32
CA LYS A 78 25.39 -9.67 -4.97
C LYS A 78 24.69 -8.78 -3.94
N SER A 79 24.30 -7.58 -4.35
CA SER A 79 23.48 -6.72 -3.48
C SER A 79 22.10 -7.35 -3.23
N PRO A 80 21.42 -7.02 -2.11
CA PRO A 80 20.04 -7.45 -1.88
C PRO A 80 19.10 -7.11 -3.03
N THR A 81 19.22 -5.91 -3.59
CA THR A 81 18.44 -5.44 -4.73
C THR A 81 18.66 -6.29 -5.99
N GLN A 82 19.90 -6.73 -6.23
CA GLN A 82 20.19 -7.61 -7.35
C GLN A 82 19.60 -9.02 -7.13
N MET A 83 19.67 -9.53 -5.90
CA MET A 83 19.09 -10.84 -5.57
C MET A 83 17.56 -10.83 -5.69
N GLU A 84 16.90 -9.70 -5.38
CA GLU A 84 15.46 -9.52 -5.59
C GLU A 84 15.11 -9.66 -7.08
N ARG A 85 15.77 -8.90 -7.96
CA ARG A 85 15.58 -9.02 -9.41
C ARG A 85 15.83 -10.43 -9.92
N ASP A 86 16.93 -11.05 -9.45
CA ASP A 86 17.25 -12.42 -9.82
C ASP A 86 16.14 -13.38 -9.38
N ALA A 87 15.58 -13.22 -8.17
CA ALA A 87 14.50 -14.05 -7.67
C ALA A 87 13.25 -13.96 -8.56
N VAL A 88 12.85 -12.76 -8.95
CA VAL A 88 11.69 -12.53 -9.83
C VAL A 88 11.91 -13.14 -11.21
N CYS A 89 13.05 -12.89 -11.85
CA CYS A 89 13.38 -13.47 -13.15
C CYS A 89 13.48 -15.00 -13.13
N ARG A 90 13.98 -15.55 -12.04
CA ARG A 90 14.11 -17.01 -11.86
C ARG A 90 12.79 -17.68 -11.48
N GLY A 91 11.82 -16.89 -11.01
CA GLY A 91 10.49 -17.39 -10.60
C GLY A 91 9.81 -18.22 -11.69
N GLN A 92 9.97 -17.86 -12.95
CA GLN A 92 9.42 -18.62 -14.08
C GLN A 92 9.95 -20.05 -14.15
N TYR A 93 11.22 -20.26 -13.86
CA TYR A 93 11.82 -21.61 -13.80
C TYR A 93 11.26 -22.44 -12.64
N HIS A 94 10.79 -21.78 -11.60
CA HIS A 94 10.15 -22.38 -10.43
C HIS A 94 8.63 -22.48 -10.58
N GLY A 95 8.09 -22.18 -11.76
CA GLY A 95 6.68 -22.29 -12.08
C GLY A 95 5.82 -21.17 -11.46
N TRP A 96 6.34 -19.96 -11.43
CA TRP A 96 5.60 -18.77 -11.00
C TRP A 96 4.56 -18.36 -12.04
N LEU A 97 3.45 -19.04 -12.00
CA LEU A 97 2.33 -18.92 -12.94
C LEU A 97 1.00 -18.90 -12.19
N LYS A 98 0.03 -18.13 -12.67
CA LYS A 98 -1.32 -17.99 -12.07
C LYS A 98 -2.01 -19.33 -11.83
N GLU A 99 -1.73 -20.34 -12.65
CA GLU A 99 -2.32 -21.69 -12.55
C GLU A 99 -1.70 -22.52 -11.42
N LYS A 100 -0.51 -22.15 -10.93
CA LYS A 100 0.27 -22.97 -10.00
C LYS A 100 0.49 -22.35 -8.63
N VAL A 101 0.59 -21.00 -8.53
CA VAL A 101 1.00 -20.29 -7.32
C VAL A 101 0.02 -19.16 -7.02
N GLY A 102 -0.17 -18.86 -5.74
CA GLY A 102 -0.99 -17.75 -5.28
C GLY A 102 -2.47 -18.03 -5.15
N SER A 103 -3.30 -17.04 -5.36
CA SER A 103 -4.77 -17.13 -5.22
C SER A 103 -5.21 -17.63 -3.84
N HIS A 104 -4.52 -17.19 -2.79
CA HIS A 104 -4.86 -17.49 -1.41
C HIS A 104 -5.95 -16.56 -0.90
N ILE A 105 -6.73 -17.01 0.09
CA ILE A 105 -7.72 -16.21 0.81
C ILE A 105 -7.34 -16.20 2.28
N ILE A 106 -7.01 -15.02 2.79
CA ILE A 106 -6.66 -14.82 4.20
C ILE A 106 -7.71 -13.90 4.79
N ARG A 107 -8.60 -14.41 5.62
CA ARG A 107 -9.76 -13.63 6.07
C ARG A 107 -10.23 -13.92 7.49
N ARG A 108 -10.79 -12.91 8.13
CA ARG A 108 -11.40 -12.99 9.47
C ARG A 108 -10.45 -13.60 10.52
N ASN A 109 -9.16 -13.26 10.42
CA ASN A 109 -8.18 -13.67 11.41
C ASN A 109 -7.89 -12.51 12.36
N ASN A 110 -7.63 -12.84 13.62
CA ASN A 110 -7.03 -11.92 14.59
C ASN A 110 -5.53 -12.19 14.65
N ILE A 111 -4.71 -11.25 14.17
CA ILE A 111 -3.27 -11.42 14.01
C ILE A 111 -2.55 -10.35 14.84
N HIS A 112 -1.75 -10.76 15.84
CA HIS A 112 -1.14 -9.78 16.73
C HIS A 112 0.16 -10.27 17.40
N HIS A 113 0.93 -9.30 17.90
CA HIS A 113 2.18 -9.56 18.62
C HIS A 113 3.14 -10.44 17.82
N CYS A 114 3.30 -10.15 16.53
CA CYS A 114 4.31 -10.75 15.67
C CYS A 114 5.40 -9.69 15.41
N GLU A 115 6.67 -10.05 15.65
CA GLU A 115 7.74 -9.06 15.74
C GLU A 115 8.34 -8.64 14.38
N GLN A 116 8.00 -9.32 13.29
CA GLN A 116 8.40 -8.88 11.97
C GLN A 116 7.19 -8.53 11.10
N GLY A 117 6.24 -9.41 10.96
CA GLY A 117 5.08 -9.15 10.13
C GLY A 117 3.85 -9.95 10.55
N GLY A 118 2.68 -9.36 10.38
CA GLY A 118 1.43 -10.09 10.55
C GLY A 118 1.24 -11.08 9.41
N ILE A 119 1.15 -10.56 8.19
CA ILE A 119 1.05 -11.33 6.94
C ILE A 119 2.18 -10.91 6.03
N ILE A 120 3.01 -11.85 5.60
CA ILE A 120 4.10 -11.58 4.66
C ILE A 120 3.87 -12.38 3.39
N GLY A 121 3.90 -11.71 2.25
CA GLY A 121 3.86 -12.31 0.92
C GLY A 121 5.16 -12.05 0.17
N ARG A 122 5.74 -13.12 -0.37
CA ARG A 122 6.91 -13.02 -1.25
C ARG A 122 6.64 -13.84 -2.48
N MET A 123 6.36 -13.20 -3.59
CA MET A 123 6.03 -13.85 -4.86
C MET A 123 4.90 -14.88 -4.78
N GLY A 124 4.83 -15.69 -3.71
CA GLY A 124 3.78 -16.68 -3.48
C GLY A 124 2.42 -16.08 -3.14
N GLY A 125 2.37 -14.79 -2.77
CA GLY A 125 1.14 -14.08 -2.46
C GLY A 125 0.36 -13.52 -3.65
N VAL A 126 0.84 -13.66 -4.88
CA VAL A 126 0.18 -13.14 -6.08
C VAL A 126 -1.26 -13.62 -6.23
N PHE A 127 -2.14 -12.80 -6.80
CA PHE A 127 -3.55 -13.11 -7.07
C PHE A 127 -4.38 -13.43 -5.82
N SER A 128 -3.92 -13.02 -4.64
CA SER A 128 -4.54 -13.39 -3.35
C SER A 128 -5.49 -12.30 -2.85
N ILE A 129 -6.39 -12.70 -1.95
CA ILE A 129 -7.32 -11.81 -1.26
C ILE A 129 -7.01 -11.84 0.24
N ILE A 130 -6.73 -10.68 0.81
CA ILE A 130 -6.50 -10.47 2.24
C ILE A 130 -7.60 -9.55 2.73
N GLU A 131 -8.60 -10.08 3.44
CA GLU A 131 -9.80 -9.33 3.76
C GLU A 131 -10.36 -9.61 5.15
N ASP A 132 -11.02 -8.60 5.71
CA ASP A 132 -11.74 -8.74 6.99
C ASP A 132 -10.86 -9.22 8.15
N ASN A 133 -9.55 -8.95 8.14
CA ASN A 133 -8.66 -9.32 9.23
C ASN A 133 -8.52 -8.18 10.22
N HIS A 134 -8.33 -8.52 11.49
CA HIS A 134 -7.91 -7.61 12.54
C HIS A 134 -6.42 -7.84 12.81
N ILE A 135 -5.59 -6.85 12.52
CA ILE A 135 -4.12 -6.97 12.60
C ILE A 135 -3.59 -5.86 13.51
N HIS A 136 -2.93 -6.23 14.61
CA HIS A 136 -2.49 -5.22 15.56
C HIS A 136 -1.24 -5.60 16.35
N HIS A 137 -0.56 -4.61 16.91
CA HIS A 137 0.65 -4.77 17.71
C HIS A 137 1.73 -5.59 16.99
N ILE A 138 1.98 -5.24 15.73
CA ILE A 138 3.05 -5.85 14.94
C ILE A 138 4.33 -5.05 15.13
N ASN A 139 5.43 -5.72 15.43
CA ASN A 139 6.73 -5.15 15.77
C ASN A 139 6.67 -4.20 17.00
N ASN A 140 5.77 -4.47 17.92
CA ASN A 140 5.57 -3.59 19.06
C ASN A 140 6.66 -3.70 20.15
N MET A 141 7.45 -4.75 20.17
CA MET A 141 8.64 -4.90 21.03
C MET A 141 9.89 -4.31 20.38
N MET A 142 9.86 -4.07 19.08
CA MET A 142 10.97 -3.55 18.26
C MET A 142 12.29 -4.31 18.48
N GLU A 143 12.22 -5.61 18.69
CA GLU A 143 13.40 -6.47 18.80
C GLU A 143 14.10 -6.67 17.44
N LEU A 144 13.36 -6.51 16.37
CA LEU A 144 13.84 -6.58 14.99
C LEU A 144 13.65 -5.23 14.34
N GLY A 145 14.63 -4.80 13.57
CA GLY A 145 14.60 -3.57 12.81
C GLY A 145 14.77 -3.83 11.31
N GLY A 146 14.46 -2.82 10.50
CA GLY A 146 14.74 -2.83 9.07
C GLY A 146 13.62 -3.41 8.22
N ALA A 147 14.00 -4.25 7.27
CA ALA A 147 13.09 -4.76 6.25
C ALA A 147 11.99 -5.71 6.78
N GLU A 148 10.90 -5.80 6.04
CA GLU A 148 9.83 -6.77 6.25
C GLU A 148 8.93 -6.52 7.47
N ILE A 149 8.87 -5.29 7.96
CA ILE A 149 8.10 -4.95 9.16
C ILE A 149 6.80 -4.27 8.74
N ALA A 150 5.68 -4.97 8.85
CA ALA A 150 4.35 -4.38 8.66
C ALA A 150 3.23 -5.29 9.18
N GLY A 151 2.03 -4.76 9.35
CA GLY A 151 0.82 -5.57 9.50
C GLY A 151 0.66 -6.51 8.31
N ILE A 152 0.71 -5.96 7.10
CA ILE A 152 0.76 -6.71 5.83
C ILE A 152 1.96 -6.22 5.03
N LYS A 153 2.87 -7.12 4.66
CA LYS A 153 4.02 -6.83 3.81
C LYS A 153 4.04 -7.75 2.59
N MET A 154 4.03 -7.15 1.40
CA MET A 154 4.00 -7.92 0.15
C MET A 154 5.12 -7.49 -0.79
N HIS A 155 5.93 -8.45 -1.23
CA HIS A 155 6.79 -8.33 -2.41
C HIS A 155 6.09 -8.97 -3.61
N ALA A 156 6.19 -8.35 -4.77
CA ALA A 156 5.50 -8.77 -5.98
C ALA A 156 3.99 -8.95 -5.74
N ALA A 157 3.35 -7.91 -5.22
CA ALA A 157 1.91 -7.87 -5.07
C ALA A 157 1.25 -7.69 -6.45
N ILE A 158 1.14 -8.78 -7.21
CA ILE A 158 0.50 -8.78 -8.52
C ILE A 158 -0.94 -9.25 -8.37
N ASP A 159 -1.90 -8.41 -8.78
CA ASP A 159 -3.34 -8.68 -8.68
C ASP A 159 -3.79 -9.10 -7.26
N VAL A 160 -3.27 -8.44 -6.24
CA VAL A 160 -3.63 -8.71 -4.85
C VAL A 160 -4.73 -7.75 -4.40
N ILE A 161 -5.72 -8.27 -3.70
CA ILE A 161 -6.76 -7.46 -3.04
C ILE A 161 -6.53 -7.46 -1.54
N MET A 162 -6.37 -6.26 -0.95
CA MET A 162 -6.30 -6.06 0.50
C MET A 162 -7.47 -5.17 0.91
N ARG A 163 -8.53 -5.74 1.48
CA ARG A 163 -9.74 -4.96 1.75
C ARG A 163 -10.39 -5.26 3.08
N ARG A 164 -11.06 -4.25 3.63
CA ARG A 164 -11.80 -4.34 4.88
C ARG A 164 -10.99 -4.90 6.05
N ASN A 165 -9.67 -4.66 6.03
CA ASN A 165 -8.82 -5.00 7.16
C ASN A 165 -8.82 -3.85 8.16
N HIS A 166 -8.79 -4.18 9.44
CA HIS A 166 -8.57 -3.25 10.53
C HIS A 166 -7.13 -3.42 11.03
N ILE A 167 -6.30 -2.41 10.83
CA ILE A 167 -4.87 -2.48 11.11
C ILE A 167 -4.45 -1.32 12.01
N HIS A 168 -3.96 -1.63 13.22
CA HIS A 168 -3.59 -0.59 14.17
C HIS A 168 -2.47 -1.00 15.12
N HIS A 169 -1.83 -0.01 15.74
CA HIS A 169 -0.70 -0.23 16.65
C HIS A 169 0.40 -1.12 16.04
N CYS A 170 0.55 -1.08 14.74
CA CYS A 170 1.66 -1.64 14.01
C CYS A 170 2.72 -0.56 13.80
N THR A 171 4.00 -0.90 13.72
CA THR A 171 5.02 0.08 13.32
C THR A 171 4.71 0.59 11.92
N MET A 172 4.28 -0.30 11.03
CA MET A 172 3.74 0.04 9.71
C MET A 172 2.48 -0.78 9.42
N GLY A 173 1.48 -0.18 8.79
CA GLY A 173 0.23 -0.86 8.47
C GLY A 173 0.36 -1.80 7.28
N ILE A 174 0.33 -1.29 6.05
CA ILE A 174 0.47 -2.05 4.81
C ILE A 174 1.70 -1.57 4.05
N TRP A 175 2.53 -2.50 3.60
CA TRP A 175 3.69 -2.20 2.76
C TRP A 175 3.64 -3.05 1.48
N CYS A 176 3.35 -2.40 0.36
CA CYS A 176 3.50 -2.98 -0.97
C CYS A 176 4.90 -2.63 -1.48
N ASP A 177 5.81 -3.59 -1.36
CA ASP A 177 7.21 -3.44 -1.73
C ASP A 177 7.51 -4.22 -3.00
N TRP A 178 8.38 -3.69 -3.82
CA TRP A 178 8.80 -4.30 -5.09
C TRP A 178 7.67 -4.89 -5.93
N GLU A 179 7.39 -4.25 -7.07
CA GLU A 179 6.53 -4.78 -8.13
C GLU A 179 5.05 -4.93 -7.74
N ALA A 180 4.52 -4.00 -6.92
CA ALA A 180 3.07 -3.93 -6.79
C ALA A 180 2.47 -3.51 -8.14
N GLN A 181 1.63 -4.38 -8.72
CA GLN A 181 1.01 -4.17 -10.03
C GLN A 181 -0.36 -4.84 -10.08
N GLY A 182 -1.38 -4.15 -10.62
CA GLY A 182 -2.76 -4.63 -10.61
C GLY A 182 -3.38 -4.79 -9.21
N THR A 183 -2.72 -4.26 -8.18
CA THR A 183 -3.10 -4.45 -6.78
C THR A 183 -4.06 -3.38 -6.30
N ARG A 184 -5.03 -3.79 -5.45
CA ARG A 184 -6.05 -2.90 -4.91
C ARG A 184 -6.11 -2.98 -3.38
N LEU A 185 -6.01 -1.82 -2.73
CA LEU A 185 -6.19 -1.62 -1.30
C LEU A 185 -7.47 -0.82 -1.07
N SER A 186 -8.51 -1.43 -0.50
CA SER A 186 -9.81 -0.77 -0.41
C SER A 186 -10.54 -1.00 0.91
N GLN A 187 -11.31 0.00 1.36
CA GLN A 187 -12.20 -0.12 2.53
C GLN A 187 -11.47 -0.55 3.82
N ASN A 188 -10.17 -0.28 3.96
CA ASN A 188 -9.43 -0.59 5.17
C ASN A 188 -9.53 0.55 6.18
N LEU A 189 -9.52 0.22 7.47
CA LEU A 189 -9.36 1.15 8.58
C LEU A 189 -7.94 1.00 9.13
N LEU A 190 -7.14 2.05 9.04
CA LEU A 190 -5.78 2.10 9.58
C LEU A 190 -5.63 3.28 10.54
N HIS A 191 -5.11 3.03 11.74
CA HIS A 191 -4.89 4.07 12.74
C HIS A 191 -3.81 3.67 13.75
N ASP A 192 -3.23 4.65 14.43
CA ASP A 192 -2.21 4.44 15.46
C ASP A 192 -1.03 3.57 15.01
N ASN A 193 -0.73 3.55 13.72
CA ASN A 193 0.44 2.87 13.16
C ASN A 193 1.66 3.76 13.31
N GLN A 194 2.40 3.54 14.39
CA GLN A 194 3.52 4.36 14.81
C GLN A 194 4.48 3.57 15.71
N ARG A 195 5.64 4.14 15.99
CA ARG A 195 6.56 3.55 16.96
C ARG A 195 5.93 3.45 18.35
N PRO A 196 6.14 2.35 19.06
CA PRO A 196 5.75 2.25 20.46
C PRO A 196 6.35 3.39 21.31
N ALA A 197 5.66 3.77 22.36
CA ALA A 197 6.05 4.92 23.20
C ALA A 197 7.49 4.85 23.74
N PHE A 198 7.97 3.66 24.12
CA PHE A 198 9.33 3.48 24.62
C PHE A 198 10.41 3.68 23.53
N ALA A 199 10.05 3.51 22.26
CA ALA A 199 10.96 3.61 21.13
C ALA A 199 10.97 5.01 20.48
N LYS A 200 10.15 5.93 20.94
CA LYS A 200 10.04 7.30 20.38
C LYS A 200 11.36 8.06 20.35
N GLN A 201 12.25 7.77 21.28
CA GLN A 201 13.56 8.44 21.40
C GLN A 201 14.65 7.79 20.54
N LEU A 202 14.39 6.66 19.92
CA LEU A 202 15.37 6.00 19.05
C LEU A 202 15.52 6.85 17.78
N LYS A 203 16.72 7.38 17.57
CA LYS A 203 17.06 8.05 16.32
C LYS A 203 17.26 7.01 15.21
N GLY A 204 16.80 7.31 14.02
CA GLY A 204 17.06 6.51 12.82
C GLY A 204 15.87 5.73 12.29
N GLY A 205 15.81 5.64 11.07
CA GLY A 205 15.36 4.84 9.98
C GLY A 205 14.14 3.94 10.14
N MET A 206 13.21 4.14 11.03
CA MET A 206 11.99 3.37 11.00
C MET A 206 10.84 4.14 10.35
N MET A 207 10.39 3.59 9.26
CA MET A 207 9.18 4.03 8.57
C MET A 207 7.94 3.64 9.38
N CYS A 208 7.02 4.58 9.55
CA CYS A 208 5.81 4.38 10.34
C CYS A 208 4.63 5.01 9.59
N GLN A 209 4.06 4.29 8.65
CA GLN A 209 2.95 4.77 7.83
C GLN A 209 1.77 3.80 7.89
N ASP A 210 0.57 4.31 7.59
CA ASP A 210 -0.57 3.45 7.35
C ASP A 210 -0.35 2.62 6.08
N ILE A 211 0.05 3.26 4.97
CA ILE A 211 0.33 2.58 3.71
C ILE A 211 1.65 3.10 3.13
N PHE A 212 2.53 2.18 2.78
CA PHE A 212 3.74 2.43 2.01
C PHE A 212 3.71 1.65 0.71
N VAL A 213 3.90 2.34 -0.43
CA VAL A 213 4.09 1.72 -1.74
C VAL A 213 5.49 2.03 -2.21
N GLU A 214 6.29 0.99 -2.43
CA GLU A 214 7.72 1.11 -2.75
C GLU A 214 8.08 0.33 -4.00
N VAL A 215 8.83 0.97 -4.87
CA VAL A 215 9.53 0.39 -6.05
C VAL A 215 8.59 -0.43 -6.95
N GLY A 216 7.44 0.13 -7.28
CA GLY A 216 6.49 -0.42 -8.24
C GLY A 216 6.25 0.53 -9.42
N HIS A 217 5.82 -0.01 -10.54
CA HIS A 217 5.44 0.77 -11.73
C HIS A 217 3.93 0.99 -11.84
N GLY A 218 3.15 0.47 -10.88
CA GLY A 218 1.70 0.47 -10.92
C GLY A 218 1.14 -0.56 -11.94
N PRO A 219 -0.18 -0.54 -12.13
CA PRO A 219 -1.15 0.26 -11.39
C PRO A 219 -1.32 -0.23 -9.95
N THR A 220 -1.42 0.69 -9.00
CA THR A 220 -1.81 0.40 -7.62
C THR A 220 -3.03 1.25 -7.27
N LEU A 221 -4.16 0.60 -6.96
CA LEU A 221 -5.40 1.27 -6.58
C LEU A 221 -5.51 1.35 -5.05
N ILE A 222 -5.79 2.56 -4.53
CA ILE A 222 -6.03 2.81 -3.11
C ILE A 222 -7.35 3.57 -3.00
N ASP A 223 -8.43 2.89 -2.59
CA ASP A 223 -9.76 3.51 -2.60
C ASP A 223 -10.60 3.23 -1.36
N ASN A 224 -11.43 4.20 -1.00
CA ASN A 224 -12.37 4.11 0.12
C ASN A 224 -11.72 3.72 1.47
N ASN A 225 -10.43 4.01 1.69
CA ASN A 225 -9.77 3.73 2.96
C ASN A 225 -9.93 4.88 3.94
N ILE A 226 -9.83 4.56 5.22
CA ILE A 226 -9.78 5.50 6.34
C ILE A 226 -8.39 5.40 6.97
N LEU A 227 -7.55 6.42 6.75
CA LEU A 227 -6.16 6.48 7.17
C LEU A 227 -6.00 7.58 8.23
N LEU A 228 -5.86 7.19 9.49
CA LEU A 228 -5.93 8.11 10.62
C LEU A 228 -4.60 8.29 11.37
N SER A 229 -3.55 7.58 11.04
CA SER A 229 -2.22 7.77 11.66
C SER A 229 -1.59 9.10 11.23
N ASP A 230 -0.70 9.64 12.03
CA ASP A 230 -0.02 10.92 11.75
C ASP A 230 0.80 10.89 10.45
N ALA A 231 1.33 9.72 10.08
CA ALA A 231 1.92 9.43 8.79
C ALA A 231 1.00 8.45 8.04
N SER A 232 0.18 8.95 7.12
CA SER A 232 -0.78 8.10 6.42
C SER A 232 -0.15 7.36 5.23
N LEU A 233 0.66 8.06 4.44
CA LEU A 233 1.10 7.54 3.14
C LEU A 233 2.58 7.82 2.90
N ARG A 234 3.23 6.86 2.24
CA ARG A 234 4.56 7.03 1.67
C ARG A 234 4.62 6.43 0.29
N PHE A 235 5.11 7.22 -0.67
CA PHE A 235 5.33 6.79 -2.04
C PHE A 235 6.82 6.86 -2.39
N ALA A 236 7.40 5.72 -2.72
CA ALA A 236 8.70 5.57 -3.36
C ALA A 236 8.50 4.79 -4.67
N THR A 237 7.50 5.20 -5.45
CA THR A 237 6.90 4.43 -6.54
C THR A 237 6.34 5.36 -7.61
N GLN A 238 5.69 4.81 -8.60
CA GLN A 238 4.90 5.51 -9.60
C GLN A 238 3.62 4.72 -9.91
N GLY A 239 2.65 5.31 -10.60
CA GLY A 239 1.46 4.61 -11.05
C GLY A 239 0.49 4.26 -9.92
N VAL A 240 0.23 5.18 -8.99
CA VAL A 240 -0.76 5.03 -7.91
C VAL A 240 -2.02 5.82 -8.24
N ALA A 241 -3.19 5.22 -8.04
CA ALA A 241 -4.46 5.94 -8.09
C ALA A 241 -5.16 5.91 -6.73
N MET A 242 -5.40 7.09 -6.18
CA MET A 242 -6.11 7.29 -4.92
C MET A 242 -7.50 7.86 -5.17
N VAL A 243 -8.53 7.13 -4.77
CA VAL A 243 -9.93 7.51 -5.05
C VAL A 243 -10.78 7.38 -3.78
N HIS A 244 -11.46 8.44 -3.38
CA HIS A 244 -12.41 8.41 -2.26
C HIS A 244 -11.84 8.00 -0.89
N ASN A 245 -10.57 8.31 -0.58
CA ASN A 245 -10.01 8.04 0.74
C ASN A 245 -10.22 9.20 1.71
N LEU A 246 -10.23 8.91 3.02
CA LEU A 246 -10.03 9.88 4.09
C LEU A 246 -8.60 9.74 4.61
N ILE A 247 -7.81 10.81 4.51
CA ILE A 247 -6.39 10.82 4.84
C ILE A 247 -6.13 11.92 5.86
N CYS A 248 -5.78 11.52 7.09
CA CYS A 248 -5.62 12.45 8.22
C CYS A 248 -4.16 12.70 8.61
N GLY A 249 -3.22 12.08 7.94
CA GLY A 249 -1.79 12.24 8.20
C GLY A 249 -1.00 12.67 6.96
N ALA A 250 0.31 12.77 7.15
CA ALA A 250 1.20 13.19 6.08
C ALA A 250 1.25 12.17 4.93
N LEU A 251 1.38 12.71 3.72
CA LEU A 251 1.79 12.00 2.52
C LEU A 251 3.25 12.39 2.24
N THR A 252 4.13 11.42 2.17
CA THR A 252 5.55 11.59 1.87
C THR A 252 5.86 10.99 0.51
N CYS A 253 6.51 11.75 -0.35
CA CYS A 253 7.06 11.24 -1.59
C CYS A 253 8.57 11.11 -1.43
N VAL A 254 9.11 9.93 -1.64
CA VAL A 254 10.55 9.68 -1.54
C VAL A 254 11.20 10.05 -2.86
N GLY A 255 12.23 10.89 -2.81
CA GLY A 255 12.91 11.39 -3.98
C GLY A 255 13.81 10.35 -4.67
N GLU A 256 14.91 10.81 -5.24
CA GLU A 256 15.79 10.09 -6.18
C GLU A 256 16.43 8.78 -5.69
N GLY A 257 16.33 8.44 -4.40
CA GLY A 257 16.94 7.24 -3.81
C GLY A 257 16.48 5.90 -4.41
N THR A 258 15.40 5.90 -5.16
CA THR A 258 14.87 4.70 -5.83
C THR A 258 15.26 4.60 -7.30
N SER A 259 15.80 5.65 -7.91
CA SER A 259 16.10 5.73 -9.34
C SER A 259 17.15 4.72 -9.82
N TRP A 260 18.04 4.25 -8.98
CA TRP A 260 19.05 3.23 -9.30
C TRP A 260 18.54 1.79 -9.17
N ARG A 261 17.33 1.58 -8.66
CA ARG A 261 16.75 0.24 -8.47
C ARG A 261 16.00 -0.20 -9.72
N TYR A 262 16.67 -0.56 -10.79
CA TYR A 262 16.01 -1.12 -11.98
C TYR A 262 15.07 -2.25 -11.59
N THR A 263 13.78 -1.92 -11.55
CA THR A 263 12.72 -2.77 -11.02
C THR A 263 11.99 -3.46 -12.18
N PRO A 264 11.72 -4.76 -12.09
CA PRO A 264 10.87 -5.43 -13.06
C PRO A 264 9.45 -4.87 -13.08
N TYR A 265 8.83 -4.88 -14.24
CA TYR A 265 7.38 -4.77 -14.38
C TYR A 265 6.88 -5.92 -15.25
N HIS A 266 5.61 -6.25 -15.08
CA HIS A 266 5.05 -7.51 -15.55
C HIS A 266 4.07 -7.28 -16.69
N MET A 267 3.83 -8.34 -17.47
CA MET A 267 2.68 -8.38 -18.38
C MET A 267 1.39 -8.19 -17.58
N PRO A 268 0.39 -7.44 -18.09
CA PRO A 268 -0.86 -7.21 -17.38
C PRO A 268 -1.50 -8.50 -16.86
N HIS A 269 -1.85 -8.53 -15.57
CA HIS A 269 -2.47 -9.65 -14.87
C HIS A 269 -1.68 -10.98 -14.93
N ARG A 270 -0.34 -10.87 -15.02
CA ARG A 270 0.56 -12.02 -15.11
C ARG A 270 1.82 -11.83 -14.28
N THR A 271 2.54 -12.90 -14.08
CA THR A 271 3.84 -12.91 -13.38
C THR A 271 5.04 -12.84 -14.32
N GLU A 272 4.83 -12.92 -15.63
CA GLU A 272 5.90 -12.81 -16.62
C GLU A 272 6.47 -11.39 -16.68
N VAL A 273 7.77 -11.27 -16.52
CA VAL A 273 8.49 -9.99 -16.61
C VAL A 273 8.38 -9.45 -18.03
N MET A 274 7.88 -8.23 -18.18
CA MET A 274 7.81 -7.53 -19.45
C MET A 274 9.06 -6.68 -19.69
N GLY A 275 9.58 -6.05 -18.64
CA GLY A 275 10.75 -5.18 -18.74
C GLY A 275 11.30 -4.77 -17.39
N PHE A 276 12.28 -3.86 -17.44
CA PHE A 276 12.95 -3.29 -16.28
C PHE A 276 13.10 -1.79 -16.48
N MET A 277 12.70 -1.03 -15.49
CA MET A 277 12.89 0.41 -15.49
C MET A 277 13.22 0.90 -14.08
N THR A 278 13.89 2.03 -13.99
CA THR A 278 13.99 2.77 -12.74
C THR A 278 12.67 3.46 -12.43
N ILE A 279 12.43 3.74 -11.15
CA ILE A 279 11.23 4.47 -10.75
C ILE A 279 11.43 5.96 -11.07
N LEU A 280 10.58 6.50 -11.94
CA LEU A 280 10.61 7.90 -12.35
C LEU A 280 9.79 8.81 -11.43
N HIS A 281 8.94 8.25 -10.62
CA HIS A 281 7.91 8.92 -9.83
C HIS A 281 6.86 9.66 -10.66
N GLY A 282 5.75 10.00 -10.05
CA GLY A 282 4.57 10.48 -10.78
C GLY A 282 3.77 9.34 -11.38
N ASP A 283 3.07 9.62 -12.48
CA ASP A 283 2.02 8.73 -12.98
C ASP A 283 0.92 8.47 -11.93
N ASP A 284 0.74 9.47 -11.03
CA ASP A 284 -0.12 9.36 -9.86
C ASP A 284 -1.44 10.12 -10.07
N ARG A 285 -2.53 9.57 -9.54
CA ARG A 285 -3.89 10.09 -9.71
C ARG A 285 -4.57 10.27 -8.36
N PHE A 286 -5.12 11.45 -8.12
CA PHE A 286 -5.81 11.82 -6.88
C PHE A 286 -7.21 12.33 -7.21
N TYR A 287 -8.24 11.53 -6.89
CA TYR A 287 -9.62 11.88 -7.20
C TYR A 287 -10.54 11.72 -5.99
N ASN A 288 -11.31 12.76 -5.70
CA ASN A 288 -12.35 12.72 -4.66
C ASN A 288 -11.86 12.27 -3.27
N ASN A 289 -10.59 12.49 -2.92
CA ASN A 289 -10.08 12.20 -1.58
C ASN A 289 -10.37 13.37 -0.63
N ILE A 290 -10.37 13.08 0.67
CA ILE A 290 -10.43 14.10 1.72
C ILE A 290 -9.11 14.07 2.50
N PHE A 291 -8.39 15.19 2.48
CA PHE A 291 -7.18 15.40 3.26
C PHE A 291 -7.47 16.31 4.45
N VAL A 292 -7.20 15.84 5.65
CA VAL A 292 -7.39 16.60 6.88
C VAL A 292 -6.06 16.76 7.61
N GLN A 293 -5.59 18.00 7.79
CA GLN A 293 -4.39 18.27 8.58
C GLN A 293 -4.70 17.97 10.05
N LYS A 294 -4.28 16.82 10.56
CA LYS A 294 -4.05 16.61 11.98
C LYS A 294 -2.69 17.19 12.30
N TRP A 295 -2.58 17.92 13.40
CA TRP A 295 -1.27 18.37 13.82
C TRP A 295 -0.37 17.15 14.01
N PRO A 296 0.75 17.03 13.26
CA PRO A 296 1.74 16.02 13.60
C PRO A 296 2.16 16.28 15.04
N SER A 297 2.15 15.26 15.87
CA SER A 297 2.71 15.40 17.21
C SER A 297 4.15 15.87 17.10
N GLU A 298 4.65 16.60 18.08
CA GLU A 298 6.09 16.94 18.13
C GLU A 298 6.96 15.68 18.03
N ASP A 299 6.44 14.57 18.53
CA ASP A 299 7.05 13.25 18.46
C ASP A 299 7.22 12.74 17.02
N PHE A 300 6.23 13.00 16.13
CA PHE A 300 6.33 12.64 14.73
C PHE A 300 7.43 13.44 14.02
N ILE A 301 7.57 14.72 14.38
CA ILE A 301 8.61 15.60 13.84
C ILE A 301 10.01 15.08 14.19
N THR A 302 10.21 14.59 15.40
CA THR A 302 11.51 14.08 15.86
C THR A 302 11.83 12.68 15.35
N MET A 303 10.84 11.86 15.04
CA MET A 303 11.05 10.49 14.56
C MET A 303 11.53 10.41 13.11
N HIS A 304 11.20 11.40 12.30
CA HIS A 304 11.57 11.46 10.89
C HIS A 304 12.79 12.34 10.57
N ASP A 305 13.40 12.92 11.58
CA ASP A 305 14.69 13.62 11.48
C ASP A 305 15.85 12.62 11.42
N SER A 306 15.80 11.67 10.53
CA SER A 306 16.85 10.68 10.38
C SER A 306 17.71 10.92 9.15
N ASP A 307 19.00 10.72 9.29
CA ASP A 307 20.02 10.82 8.24
C ASP A 307 19.95 9.69 7.19
N ASP A 308 18.82 8.97 7.10
CA ASP A 308 18.72 7.79 6.21
C ASP A 308 18.27 8.12 4.78
N GLY A 309 18.31 9.39 4.39
CA GLY A 309 17.95 9.84 3.04
C GLY A 309 16.43 9.82 2.75
N PHE A 310 15.63 9.49 3.73
CA PHE A 310 14.18 9.60 3.66
C PHE A 310 13.78 10.95 4.24
N ASP A 311 13.52 11.87 3.35
CA ASP A 311 13.41 13.29 3.61
C ASP A 311 12.41 13.64 4.70
N SER A 312 12.90 14.17 5.80
CA SER A 312 12.13 14.70 6.92
C SER A 312 11.31 15.95 6.57
N GLU A 313 11.62 16.63 5.48
CA GLU A 313 10.92 17.87 5.08
C GLU A 313 9.55 17.62 4.47
N ASN A 314 9.23 16.38 4.08
CA ASN A 314 7.99 16.04 3.39
C ASN A 314 6.85 15.61 4.32
N ARG A 315 6.63 16.34 5.41
CA ARG A 315 5.47 16.15 6.32
C ARG A 315 4.26 16.92 5.86
N LYS A 316 3.88 16.69 4.62
CA LYS A 316 2.85 17.47 3.97
C LYS A 316 1.54 16.70 3.98
N VAL A 317 0.47 17.29 4.51
CA VAL A 317 -0.87 16.76 4.31
C VAL A 317 -1.48 17.41 3.09
N GLY A 318 -1.99 16.56 2.20
CA GLY A 318 -2.49 16.97 0.89
C GLY A 318 -1.58 16.55 -0.25
N THR A 319 -1.73 17.17 -1.41
CA THR A 319 -1.03 16.78 -2.64
C THR A 319 0.04 17.78 -3.10
N TRP A 320 0.30 18.84 -2.34
CA TRP A 320 1.23 19.90 -2.71
C TRP A 320 2.71 19.49 -2.78
N MET A 321 3.06 18.31 -2.31
CA MET A 321 4.40 17.75 -2.52
C MET A 321 4.70 17.44 -3.99
N PHE A 322 3.68 17.34 -4.81
CA PHE A 322 3.81 17.14 -6.25
C PHE A 322 3.92 18.45 -7.03
N ASP A 323 4.13 19.62 -6.39
CA ASP A 323 4.18 20.91 -7.07
C ASP A 323 5.26 20.99 -8.17
N GLU A 324 6.33 20.23 -8.05
CA GLU A 324 7.37 20.14 -9.09
C GLU A 324 7.07 19.14 -10.21
N TYR A 325 5.98 18.38 -10.09
CA TYR A 325 5.58 17.37 -11.08
C TYR A 325 4.74 18.02 -12.20
N PRO A 326 4.92 17.60 -13.46
CA PRO A 326 4.19 18.15 -14.58
C PRO A 326 2.74 17.65 -14.62
N THR A 327 1.87 18.44 -15.23
CA THR A 327 0.60 17.95 -15.78
C THR A 327 0.87 17.09 -17.02
N TYR A 328 -0.12 16.31 -17.45
CA TYR A 328 -0.01 15.54 -18.69
C TYR A 328 0.24 16.45 -19.91
N ASP A 329 -0.43 17.60 -20.00
CA ASP A 329 -0.27 18.53 -21.11
C ASP A 329 1.13 19.15 -21.15
N GLU A 330 1.70 19.48 -19.99
CA GLU A 330 3.08 19.98 -19.90
C GLU A 330 4.08 18.89 -20.31
N TRP A 331 3.90 17.66 -19.82
CA TRP A 331 4.76 16.54 -20.13
C TRP A 331 4.72 16.16 -21.60
N ILE A 332 3.53 16.00 -22.19
CA ILE A 332 3.37 15.58 -23.59
C ILE A 332 3.82 16.65 -24.58
N SER A 333 3.75 17.95 -24.19
CA SER A 333 4.18 19.07 -25.02
C SER A 333 5.68 19.08 -25.34
N GLN A 334 6.46 18.31 -24.60
CA GLN A 334 7.89 18.16 -24.84
C GLN A 334 8.20 17.36 -26.10
N PHE A 335 7.24 16.60 -26.64
CA PHE A 335 7.41 15.70 -27.78
C PHE A 335 6.74 16.26 -29.04
N ASP A 336 7.42 16.23 -30.17
CA ASP A 336 6.90 16.66 -31.49
C ASP A 336 6.55 15.44 -32.34
N PHE A 337 5.30 15.01 -32.26
CA PHE A 337 4.80 13.84 -32.99
C PHE A 337 4.64 14.08 -34.52
N THR A 338 4.89 15.32 -35.02
CA THR A 338 4.85 15.64 -36.45
C THR A 338 6.15 15.35 -37.17
N LYS A 339 7.21 15.04 -36.43
CA LYS A 339 8.55 14.75 -36.93
C LYS A 339 9.03 13.36 -36.46
N PRO A 340 10.04 12.78 -37.13
CA PRO A 340 10.73 11.61 -36.61
C PRO A 340 11.26 11.86 -35.19
N ALA A 341 11.28 10.82 -34.35
CA ALA A 341 11.75 10.91 -32.97
C ALA A 341 13.19 11.45 -32.90
N ASP A 342 13.38 12.48 -32.10
CA ASP A 342 14.69 13.01 -31.75
C ASP A 342 15.26 12.23 -30.56
N MET A 343 16.18 11.30 -30.82
CA MET A 343 16.77 10.45 -29.81
C MET A 343 17.47 11.23 -28.70
N LYS A 344 18.12 12.36 -29.04
CA LYS A 344 18.74 13.22 -28.02
C LYS A 344 17.72 13.85 -27.09
N LYS A 345 16.58 14.28 -27.65
CA LYS A 345 15.51 14.82 -26.85
C LYS A 345 14.91 13.76 -25.93
N LEU A 346 14.64 12.57 -26.44
CA LEU A 346 14.14 11.45 -25.64
C LEU A 346 15.11 11.09 -24.51
N GLU A 347 16.42 10.99 -24.78
CA GLU A 347 17.42 10.77 -23.75
C GLU A 347 17.46 11.88 -22.70
N SER A 348 17.27 13.14 -23.08
CA SER A 348 17.32 14.28 -22.16
C SER A 348 16.15 14.33 -21.17
N VAL A 349 15.01 13.73 -21.49
CA VAL A 349 13.79 13.71 -20.66
C VAL A 349 13.48 12.33 -20.09
N HIS A 350 14.35 11.35 -20.34
CA HIS A 350 14.12 9.96 -19.97
C HIS A 350 13.94 9.74 -18.46
N PHE A 351 14.58 10.54 -17.64
CA PHE A 351 14.52 10.45 -16.18
C PHE A 351 13.68 11.55 -15.53
N ASP A 352 12.95 12.35 -16.34
CA ASP A 352 12.04 13.34 -15.80
C ASP A 352 10.85 12.67 -15.12
N HIS A 353 10.27 13.35 -14.13
CA HIS A 353 9.06 12.88 -13.46
C HIS A 353 7.90 12.73 -14.44
N LEU A 354 7.13 11.66 -14.24
CA LEU A 354 5.89 11.41 -14.96
C LEU A 354 4.77 12.36 -14.48
N PRO A 355 3.71 12.56 -15.29
CA PRO A 355 2.62 13.44 -14.94
C PRO A 355 1.85 13.06 -13.68
N VAL A 356 1.18 14.04 -13.09
CA VAL A 356 0.22 13.86 -12.01
C VAL A 356 -1.15 14.38 -12.42
N TRP A 357 -2.20 13.73 -11.95
CA TRP A 357 -3.61 14.14 -12.13
C TRP A 357 -4.26 14.32 -10.76
N SER A 358 -4.93 15.45 -10.56
CA SER A 358 -5.60 15.72 -9.28
C SER A 358 -6.89 16.51 -9.53
N GLU A 359 -8.03 15.96 -9.10
CA GLU A 359 -9.33 16.57 -9.31
C GLU A 359 -10.34 16.19 -8.23
N GLY A 360 -11.13 17.18 -7.79
CA GLY A 360 -12.26 16.95 -6.90
C GLY A 360 -11.88 16.59 -5.46
N ASN A 361 -10.64 16.79 -5.08
CA ASN A 361 -10.17 16.51 -3.73
C ASN A 361 -10.56 17.63 -2.76
N VAL A 362 -10.61 17.28 -1.48
CA VAL A 362 -11.00 18.15 -0.38
C VAL A 362 -9.82 18.33 0.56
N TYR A 363 -9.55 19.59 0.95
CA TYR A 363 -8.41 19.96 1.80
C TYR A 363 -8.89 20.76 3.00
N LEU A 364 -8.73 20.19 4.20
CA LEU A 364 -9.28 20.70 5.45
C LEU A 364 -8.20 20.91 6.52
N ASN A 365 -8.45 21.80 7.48
CA ASN A 365 -7.54 22.11 8.59
C ASN A 365 -6.12 22.51 8.14
N GLY A 366 -5.96 23.13 6.98
CA GLY A 366 -4.65 23.54 6.48
C GLY A 366 -3.95 22.54 5.55
N ALA A 367 -4.55 21.40 5.25
CA ALA A 367 -4.11 20.54 4.15
C ALA A 367 -4.07 21.33 2.83
N LYS A 368 -3.10 21.07 1.96
CA LYS A 368 -2.86 21.86 0.76
C LYS A 368 -2.95 21.03 -0.50
N ALA A 369 -3.58 21.64 -1.52
CA ALA A 369 -3.68 21.06 -2.83
C ALA A 369 -2.37 21.21 -3.63
N TRP A 370 -2.15 20.32 -4.57
CA TRP A 370 -1.23 20.49 -5.68
C TRP A 370 -1.60 21.75 -6.48
N LYS A 371 -0.60 22.49 -6.98
CA LYS A 371 -0.83 23.75 -7.69
C LYS A 371 -1.72 23.62 -8.93
N HIS A 372 -1.87 22.43 -9.51
CA HIS A 372 -2.73 22.14 -10.67
C HIS A 372 -4.00 21.34 -10.30
N GLU A 373 -4.39 21.30 -9.02
CA GLU A 373 -5.67 20.69 -8.61
C GLU A 373 -6.83 21.26 -9.39
N LYS A 374 -7.68 20.40 -9.94
CA LYS A 374 -8.90 20.79 -10.66
C LYS A 374 -10.13 20.58 -9.77
N ASN A 375 -11.04 21.56 -9.74
CA ASN A 375 -12.32 21.44 -9.03
C ASN A 375 -12.17 20.98 -7.56
N GLY A 376 -11.07 21.31 -6.88
CA GLY A 376 -10.86 20.99 -5.48
C GLY A 376 -11.65 21.88 -4.54
N PHE A 377 -11.88 21.41 -3.32
CA PHE A 377 -12.53 22.16 -2.26
C PHE A 377 -11.55 22.41 -1.11
N VAL A 378 -11.38 23.66 -0.73
CA VAL A 378 -10.53 24.06 0.40
C VAL A 378 -11.38 24.79 1.44
N SER A 379 -11.35 24.40 2.70
CA SER A 379 -12.04 25.09 3.78
C SER A 379 -11.11 25.36 4.96
N SER A 380 -11.29 26.52 5.56
CA SER A 380 -10.66 26.92 6.84
C SER A 380 -11.50 26.58 8.07
N GLU A 381 -12.67 25.98 7.89
CA GLU A 381 -13.50 25.54 9.00
C GLU A 381 -12.77 24.47 9.81
N ASN A 382 -12.97 24.53 11.15
CA ASN A 382 -12.35 23.56 12.04
C ASN A 382 -13.05 22.20 11.91
N VAL A 383 -12.33 21.22 11.44
CA VAL A 383 -12.81 19.86 11.25
C VAL A 383 -12.32 18.96 12.37
N LYS A 384 -13.24 18.24 12.97
CA LYS A 384 -12.99 17.19 13.93
C LYS A 384 -12.96 15.84 13.21
N VAL A 385 -11.96 15.02 13.54
CA VAL A 385 -11.90 13.60 13.18
C VAL A 385 -11.44 12.84 14.41
N GLU A 386 -12.35 12.09 15.02
CA GLU A 386 -12.08 11.35 16.25
C GLU A 386 -12.58 9.92 16.12
N LEU A 387 -11.69 8.96 16.28
CA LEU A 387 -12.02 7.54 16.35
C LEU A 387 -12.16 7.14 17.82
N THR A 388 -13.28 6.53 18.17
CA THR A 388 -13.53 6.00 19.52
C THR A 388 -13.84 4.51 19.45
N GLU A 389 -13.26 3.76 20.39
CA GLU A 389 -13.55 2.34 20.58
C GLU A 389 -14.48 2.15 21.75
N LYS A 390 -15.49 1.33 21.58
CA LYS A 390 -16.41 0.91 22.63
C LYS A 390 -16.88 -0.52 22.39
N ASP A 391 -16.58 -1.39 23.33
CA ASP A 391 -16.97 -2.80 23.28
C ASP A 391 -16.56 -3.51 21.98
N GLY A 392 -15.33 -3.27 21.52
CA GLY A 392 -14.78 -3.82 20.28
C GLY A 392 -15.36 -3.23 19.00
N LYS A 393 -16.16 -2.17 19.10
CA LYS A 393 -16.72 -1.43 17.97
C LYS A 393 -16.06 -0.06 17.84
N TYR A 394 -15.85 0.36 16.63
CA TYR A 394 -15.19 1.62 16.31
C TYR A 394 -16.15 2.61 15.67
N PHE A 395 -16.12 3.84 16.13
CA PHE A 395 -17.02 4.93 15.74
C PHE A 395 -16.18 6.14 15.30
N LEU A 396 -16.47 6.67 14.12
CA LEU A 396 -15.81 7.86 13.60
C LEU A 396 -16.70 9.08 13.78
N ASP A 397 -16.33 9.96 14.71
CA ASP A 397 -17.02 11.22 14.96
C ASP A 397 -16.35 12.35 14.17
N THR A 398 -17.10 12.92 13.21
CA THR A 398 -16.60 13.99 12.35
C THR A 398 -17.72 14.89 11.85
N ASN A 399 -17.39 16.16 11.55
CA ASN A 399 -18.28 17.14 10.92
C ASN A 399 -17.92 17.41 9.44
N ILE A 400 -17.08 16.58 8.83
CA ILE A 400 -16.63 16.77 7.45
C ILE A 400 -17.81 16.87 6.49
N TYR A 401 -18.76 15.96 6.60
CA TYR A 401 -19.84 15.82 5.62
C TYR A 401 -20.91 16.94 5.73
N GLU A 402 -20.98 17.63 6.85
CA GLU A 402 -21.77 18.86 6.98
C GLU A 402 -21.15 20.00 6.15
N ILE A 403 -19.82 20.09 6.13
CA ILE A 403 -19.07 21.10 5.37
C ILE A 403 -19.17 20.82 3.87
N LEU A 404 -19.28 19.56 3.48
CA LEU A 404 -19.35 19.12 2.09
C LEU A 404 -20.77 19.12 1.50
N GLU A 405 -21.78 19.60 2.21
CA GLU A 405 -23.18 19.53 1.77
C GLU A 405 -23.43 20.11 0.37
N ALA A 406 -22.70 21.14 -0.02
CA ALA A 406 -22.82 21.76 -1.33
C ALA A 406 -21.81 21.27 -2.36
N PHE A 407 -20.84 20.47 -1.97
CA PHE A 407 -19.75 20.01 -2.87
C PHE A 407 -20.05 18.65 -3.47
N SER A 408 -19.63 18.45 -4.71
CA SER A 408 -19.72 17.16 -5.41
C SER A 408 -18.55 17.00 -6.37
N GLY A 409 -17.90 15.83 -6.29
CA GLY A 409 -16.94 15.39 -7.28
C GLY A 409 -17.63 14.81 -8.52
N ARG A 410 -16.85 14.14 -9.37
CA ARG A 410 -17.36 13.36 -10.50
C ARG A 410 -17.18 11.87 -10.27
N MET A 411 -17.96 11.06 -10.96
CA MET A 411 -17.78 9.60 -10.96
C MET A 411 -16.45 9.24 -11.61
N ILE A 412 -15.67 8.41 -10.94
CA ILE A 412 -14.38 7.91 -11.43
C ILE A 412 -14.51 6.45 -11.84
N ASN A 413 -13.83 6.07 -12.90
CA ASN A 413 -13.81 4.71 -13.45
C ASN A 413 -12.48 4.42 -14.16
N THR A 414 -12.31 3.20 -14.66
CA THR A 414 -11.13 2.77 -15.42
C THR A 414 -10.80 3.69 -16.59
N GLU A 415 -11.80 4.19 -17.33
CA GLU A 415 -11.58 5.09 -18.48
C GLU A 415 -10.96 6.43 -18.03
N VAL A 416 -11.43 6.97 -16.92
CA VAL A 416 -10.90 8.22 -16.34
C VAL A 416 -9.47 8.03 -15.84
N LEU A 417 -9.18 6.91 -15.19
CA LEU A 417 -7.87 6.62 -14.64
C LEU A 417 -6.84 6.26 -15.73
N GLY A 418 -7.28 5.62 -16.81
CA GLY A 418 -6.38 5.20 -17.89
C GLY A 418 -5.47 4.05 -17.52
N LYS A 419 -4.23 4.11 -18.01
CA LYS A 419 -3.19 3.08 -17.82
C LYS A 419 -2.03 3.61 -17.00
N ALA A 420 -1.38 2.72 -16.26
CA ALA A 420 -0.05 2.96 -15.73
C ALA A 420 0.97 3.00 -16.87
N PHE A 421 1.96 3.87 -16.75
CA PHE A 421 2.86 4.23 -17.85
C PHE A 421 3.71 3.05 -18.33
N GLU A 422 4.47 2.42 -17.43
CA GLU A 422 5.44 1.38 -17.83
C GLU A 422 4.78 0.06 -18.26
N PRO A 423 3.87 -0.53 -17.45
CA PRO A 423 3.28 -1.82 -17.81
C PRO A 423 2.14 -1.70 -18.82
N GLU A 424 1.70 -0.49 -19.17
CA GLU A 424 0.51 -0.24 -20.01
C GLU A 424 -0.75 -0.95 -19.53
N GLU A 425 -0.81 -1.31 -18.26
CA GLU A 425 -1.95 -1.95 -17.61
C GLU A 425 -2.96 -0.90 -17.16
N PHE A 426 -4.25 -1.16 -17.34
CA PHE A 426 -5.30 -0.26 -16.89
C PHE A 426 -5.41 -0.24 -15.36
N PHE A 427 -5.86 0.89 -14.81
CA PHE A 427 -6.36 0.94 -13.44
C PHE A 427 -7.75 0.33 -13.41
N GLU A 428 -7.82 -0.95 -13.10
CA GLU A 428 -9.02 -1.76 -13.14
C GLU A 428 -9.05 -2.80 -12.00
N ASN A 429 -10.06 -3.64 -11.95
CA ASN A 429 -10.08 -4.71 -10.96
C ASN A 429 -8.95 -5.73 -11.22
N PRO A 430 -8.40 -6.37 -10.17
CA PRO A 430 -7.34 -7.38 -10.31
C PRO A 430 -7.69 -8.61 -11.17
N ASP A 431 -8.93 -8.75 -11.56
CA ASP A 431 -9.37 -9.78 -12.51
C ASP A 431 -9.42 -9.31 -13.99
N GLY A 432 -8.97 -8.05 -14.24
CA GLY A 432 -8.96 -7.43 -15.56
C GLY A 432 -10.32 -6.86 -15.99
N THR A 433 -11.29 -6.76 -15.10
CA THR A 433 -12.58 -6.12 -15.42
C THR A 433 -12.55 -4.63 -15.09
N PRO A 434 -13.17 -3.77 -15.92
CA PRO A 434 -13.25 -2.34 -15.63
C PRO A 434 -13.89 -2.08 -14.25
N ILE A 435 -13.40 -1.04 -13.56
CA ILE A 435 -13.96 -0.58 -12.29
C ILE A 435 -14.70 0.75 -12.45
N THR A 436 -15.79 0.90 -11.72
CA THR A 436 -16.42 2.19 -11.42
C THR A 436 -16.45 2.35 -9.91
N PHE A 437 -15.99 3.51 -9.39
CA PHE A 437 -15.98 3.78 -7.95
C PHE A 437 -17.34 4.31 -7.48
N ASP A 438 -18.37 3.52 -7.74
CA ASP A 438 -19.78 3.81 -7.44
C ASP A 438 -20.25 3.24 -6.10
N THR A 439 -19.36 2.63 -5.35
CA THR A 439 -19.63 2.11 -4.01
C THR A 439 -18.73 2.79 -2.97
N ASP A 440 -19.21 2.85 -1.74
CA ASP A 440 -18.55 3.47 -0.60
C ASP A 440 -17.82 2.46 0.31
N TYR A 441 -17.38 2.93 1.48
CA TYR A 441 -16.70 2.12 2.50
C TYR A 441 -17.54 0.92 2.97
N PHE A 442 -18.85 1.05 3.05
CA PHE A 442 -19.76 -0.02 3.44
C PHE A 442 -20.27 -0.87 2.27
N GLY A 443 -19.89 -0.52 1.03
CA GLY A 443 -20.43 -1.14 -0.18
C GLY A 443 -21.77 -0.58 -0.61
N GLY A 444 -22.24 0.52 -0.01
CA GLY A 444 -23.42 1.26 -0.41
C GLY A 444 -23.18 2.00 -1.73
N HIS A 445 -24.21 2.13 -2.57
CA HIS A 445 -24.09 2.85 -3.84
C HIS A 445 -24.01 4.37 -3.63
N ARG A 446 -23.07 5.02 -4.31
CA ARG A 446 -23.00 6.46 -4.43
C ARG A 446 -24.09 6.96 -5.36
N GLY A 447 -24.86 7.94 -4.91
CA GLY A 447 -25.91 8.56 -5.72
C GLY A 447 -25.39 9.40 -6.87
N ALA A 448 -26.29 10.11 -7.54
CA ALA A 448 -25.94 11.05 -8.62
C ALA A 448 -25.01 12.18 -8.14
N LYS A 449 -25.10 12.55 -6.88
CA LYS A 449 -24.19 13.45 -6.20
C LYS A 449 -23.03 12.64 -5.62
N VAL A 450 -21.85 12.78 -6.20
CA VAL A 450 -20.65 12.04 -5.77
C VAL A 450 -19.96 12.82 -4.65
N ILE A 451 -20.12 12.38 -3.41
CA ILE A 451 -19.48 12.97 -2.24
C ILE A 451 -18.05 12.43 -2.15
N PRO A 452 -17.03 13.30 -2.01
CA PRO A 452 -15.64 12.85 -1.77
C PRO A 452 -15.49 12.09 -0.45
N GLY A 453 -14.41 11.31 -0.37
CA GLY A 453 -14.12 10.49 0.80
C GLY A 453 -14.83 9.13 0.79
N PRO A 454 -14.60 8.31 1.84
CA PRO A 454 -15.01 6.91 1.84
C PRO A 454 -16.52 6.68 2.02
N PHE A 455 -17.30 7.65 2.46
CA PHE A 455 -18.73 7.50 2.72
C PHE A 455 -19.59 8.18 1.66
N ALA A 456 -20.69 7.55 1.29
CA ALA A 456 -21.63 8.08 0.30
C ALA A 456 -22.61 9.10 0.89
N GLU A 457 -22.95 8.97 2.16
CA GLU A 457 -23.94 9.78 2.85
C GLU A 457 -23.39 10.30 4.19
N LYS A 458 -23.87 11.44 4.67
CA LYS A 458 -23.44 11.99 5.97
C LYS A 458 -23.86 11.15 7.15
N GLU A 459 -24.92 10.37 6.99
CA GLU A 459 -25.45 9.45 7.99
C GLU A 459 -24.57 8.21 8.21
N ASP A 460 -23.61 7.96 7.32
CA ASP A 460 -22.67 6.83 7.40
C ASP A 460 -21.57 7.04 8.45
N VAL A 461 -21.48 8.23 9.05
CA VAL A 461 -20.53 8.55 10.12
C VAL A 461 -21.23 9.14 11.34
N GLY A 462 -20.56 9.08 12.48
CA GLY A 462 -21.02 9.68 13.73
C GLY A 462 -20.88 8.74 14.92
N LYS A 463 -21.15 9.29 16.11
CA LYS A 463 -20.93 8.59 17.41
C LYS A 463 -21.69 7.27 17.58
N ASN A 464 -22.70 7.02 16.76
CA ASN A 464 -23.56 5.86 16.87
C ASN A 464 -23.45 4.92 15.65
N VAL A 465 -22.62 5.26 14.66
CA VAL A 465 -22.40 4.44 13.47
C VAL A 465 -21.12 3.64 13.65
N ASN A 466 -21.25 2.33 13.76
CA ASN A 466 -20.11 1.43 13.85
C ASN A 466 -19.46 1.28 12.47
N ILE A 467 -18.23 1.78 12.32
CA ILE A 467 -17.48 1.68 11.07
C ILE A 467 -16.60 0.42 10.98
N CYS A 468 -16.32 -0.21 12.12
CA CYS A 468 -15.54 -1.43 12.18
C CYS A 468 -15.82 -2.17 13.49
N THR A 469 -15.81 -3.50 13.46
CA THR A 469 -15.86 -4.34 14.66
C THR A 469 -14.60 -5.19 14.70
N ALA A 470 -13.83 -5.05 15.78
CA ALA A 470 -12.70 -5.94 16.05
C ALA A 470 -13.19 -7.31 16.53
N PHE A 471 -12.48 -8.36 16.17
CA PHE A 471 -12.78 -9.73 16.60
C PHE A 471 -12.17 -10.03 17.96
#